data_107fdcf85777df56fbd98aa365eaa0e1
#
_entry.id   107fdcf85777df56fbd98aa365eaa0e1
#
_cell.length_a   1.000
_cell.length_b   1.000
_cell.length_c   1.000
_cell.angle_alpha   90.00
_cell.angle_beta   90.00
_cell.angle_gamma   90.00
#
_symmetry.space_group_name_H-M   'P 1'
#
loop_
_entity.id
_entity.type
_entity.pdbx_description
1 polymer ?
#
loop_
_entity_poly.entity_id
_entity_poly.type
_entity_poly.pdbx_seq_one_letter_code
_entity_poly.pdbx_strand_id
1 'polypeptide(L)'
;MTINVEPSRKRLPIPFYVLLAVALLAFIQTFSLLSPIYLSFLLTLLISLALNPWVNRLRALTGGRKAATGLVVLSLVTVIALTGWAFFNPLKESVSNLSEVLPGYWEKLQKPLIKMERHAKRTENRMQAEVTTEIAEDKAVDGEAEGGQSTLEPDQASAPKESNTIRSGLAEMLLGVIGNFTKVAFNGAQMLVVLVTVFFGVVFMLLNPRPIIGWIFSLVPERHHKQAVIIMHRVCRFAPAWGGSTLAGMLTIGLLVFVLMWPLLGFMDALVLGLIAGLLESVPFLGPTLSTVPAILLALGKGGLTPLWVLLAYVGVQALENNVVLPLIMARGMKLHAVAVIFSMLLCVSAFGVLGVLIAAPLVAIISIIHEELYRKKFLPAVSDADLDELARKVLHEKSLASD
;
A
#
# COMPACT_ATOMS: atom_id res chain seq x y z
N MET A 1 11.33 12.27 63.53
CA MET A 1 10.23 13.11 63.02
C MET A 1 10.44 13.24 61.53
N THR A 2 9.93 12.26 60.76
CA THR A 2 10.11 12.17 59.28
C THR A 2 8.92 12.88 58.64
N ILE A 3 9.20 14.05 58.06
CA ILE A 3 8.18 14.82 57.30
C ILE A 3 8.00 14.13 55.95
N ASN A 4 6.89 13.44 55.80
CA ASN A 4 6.45 12.82 54.56
C ASN A 4 5.84 13.95 53.70
N VAL A 5 6.62 14.51 52.77
CA VAL A 5 6.12 15.47 51.77
C VAL A 5 5.54 14.65 50.60
N GLU A 6 4.25 14.40 50.66
CA GLU A 6 3.51 13.93 49.47
C GLU A 6 3.60 14.98 48.37
N PRO A 7 4.01 14.63 47.14
CA PRO A 7 4.00 15.58 46.06
C PRO A 7 2.52 15.87 45.68
N SER A 8 2.06 17.05 46.06
CA SER A 8 0.76 17.58 45.62
C SER A 8 0.70 17.60 44.10
N ARG A 9 0.04 16.58 43.47
CA ARG A 9 -0.32 16.61 42.07
C ARG A 9 -1.33 17.74 41.87
N LYS A 10 -0.84 18.93 41.52
CA LYS A 10 -1.71 20.02 41.04
C LYS A 10 -2.46 19.53 39.79
N ARG A 11 -3.72 19.15 39.98
CA ARG A 11 -4.63 18.86 38.86
C ARG A 11 -4.79 20.16 38.09
N LEU A 12 -4.43 20.13 36.80
CA LEU A 12 -4.65 21.27 35.91
C LEU A 12 -6.16 21.57 35.84
N PRO A 13 -6.55 22.84 35.80
CA PRO A 13 -7.96 23.22 35.78
C PRO A 13 -8.67 22.67 34.53
N ILE A 14 -9.92 22.27 34.66
CA ILE A 14 -10.76 21.72 33.58
C ILE A 14 -10.68 22.55 32.28
N PRO A 15 -10.70 23.92 32.31
CA PRO A 15 -10.57 24.72 31.11
C PRO A 15 -9.25 24.51 30.35
N PHE A 16 -8.17 24.11 31.03
CA PHE A 16 -6.91 23.76 30.38
C PHE A 16 -7.05 22.52 29.50
N TYR A 17 -7.74 21.48 29.96
CA TYR A 17 -7.97 20.27 29.16
C TYR A 17 -8.89 20.54 27.99
N VAL A 18 -9.89 21.39 28.15
CA VAL A 18 -10.79 21.80 27.05
C VAL A 18 -10.01 22.61 26.01
N LEU A 19 -9.18 23.57 26.45
CA LEU A 19 -8.31 24.34 25.54
C LEU A 19 -7.32 23.43 24.78
N LEU A 20 -6.71 22.49 25.50
CA LEU A 20 -5.80 21.51 24.89
C LEU A 20 -6.52 20.62 23.85
N ALA A 21 -7.72 20.16 24.16
CA ALA A 21 -8.53 19.36 23.23
C ALA A 21 -8.93 20.17 21.97
N VAL A 22 -9.35 21.42 22.14
CA VAL A 22 -9.67 22.32 21.02
C VAL A 22 -8.42 22.62 20.19
N ALA A 23 -7.27 22.88 20.83
CA ALA A 23 -6.00 23.10 20.13
C ALA A 23 -5.56 21.85 19.36
N LEU A 24 -5.73 20.67 19.94
CA LEU A 24 -5.42 19.40 19.27
C LEU A 24 -6.32 19.16 18.06
N LEU A 25 -7.63 19.38 18.18
CA LEU A 25 -8.59 19.28 17.09
C LEU A 25 -8.27 20.27 15.96
N ALA A 26 -7.99 21.54 16.31
CA ALA A 26 -7.57 22.56 15.37
C ALA A 26 -6.26 22.15 14.64
N PHE A 27 -5.30 21.59 15.39
CA PHE A 27 -4.05 21.08 14.82
C PHE A 27 -4.30 19.94 13.83
N ILE A 28 -5.14 18.94 14.20
CA ILE A 28 -5.48 17.81 13.32
C ILE A 28 -6.17 18.29 12.04
N GLN A 29 -7.14 19.21 12.16
CA GLN A 29 -7.84 19.76 10.99
C GLN A 29 -6.89 20.57 10.08
N THR A 30 -6.05 21.42 10.69
CA THR A 30 -5.05 22.21 9.94
C THR A 30 -4.02 21.29 9.26
N PHE A 31 -3.57 20.24 9.96
CA PHE A 31 -2.66 19.26 9.38
C PHE A 31 -3.28 18.53 8.19
N SER A 32 -4.53 18.09 8.31
CA SER A 32 -5.25 17.43 7.22
C SER A 32 -5.39 18.34 5.99
N LEU A 33 -5.70 19.62 6.19
CA LEU A 33 -5.80 20.59 5.11
C LEU A 33 -4.45 20.86 4.42
N LEU A 34 -3.37 20.91 5.20
CA LEU A 34 -2.02 21.18 4.70
C LEU A 34 -1.26 19.91 4.27
N SER A 35 -1.83 18.72 4.48
CA SER A 35 -1.17 17.44 4.18
C SER A 35 -0.63 17.32 2.74
N PRO A 36 -1.30 17.83 1.67
CA PRO A 36 -0.75 17.80 0.31
C PRO A 36 0.51 18.66 0.15
N ILE A 37 0.60 19.75 0.90
CA ILE A 37 1.76 20.66 0.88
C ILE A 37 2.95 19.99 1.55
N TYR A 38 2.75 19.38 2.73
CA TYR A 38 3.79 18.62 3.41
C TYR A 38 4.27 17.44 2.58
N LEU A 39 3.34 16.69 1.97
CA LEU A 39 3.66 15.59 1.08
C LEU A 39 4.49 16.06 -0.12
N SER A 40 4.06 17.14 -0.80
CA SER A 40 4.78 17.72 -1.94
C SER A 40 6.19 18.15 -1.55
N PHE A 41 6.36 18.74 -0.38
CA PHE A 41 7.67 19.16 0.13
C PHE A 41 8.57 17.95 0.41
N LEU A 42 8.07 16.93 1.11
CA LEU A 42 8.83 15.71 1.41
C LEU A 42 9.23 14.94 0.16
N LEU A 43 8.31 14.79 -0.81
CA LEU A 43 8.60 14.18 -2.10
C LEU A 43 9.64 14.99 -2.89
N THR A 44 9.51 16.30 -2.92
CA THR A 44 10.49 17.20 -3.55
C THR A 44 11.88 17.02 -2.97
N LEU A 45 12.00 17.03 -1.64
CA LEU A 45 13.26 16.80 -0.95
C LEU A 45 13.85 15.44 -1.31
N LEU A 46 13.06 14.39 -1.19
CA LEU A 46 13.51 13.02 -1.41
C LEU A 46 13.96 12.78 -2.84
N ILE A 47 13.12 13.15 -3.82
CA ILE A 47 13.42 12.98 -5.26
C ILE A 47 14.62 13.82 -5.68
N SER A 48 14.71 15.07 -5.21
CA SER A 48 15.85 15.93 -5.56
C SER A 48 17.16 15.43 -4.96
N LEU A 49 17.14 14.90 -3.72
CA LEU A 49 18.30 14.27 -3.11
C LEU A 49 18.69 12.98 -3.86
N ALA A 50 17.70 12.18 -4.29
CA ALA A 50 17.95 10.97 -5.08
C ALA A 50 18.57 11.27 -6.45
N LEU A 51 18.16 12.35 -7.12
CA LEU A 51 18.65 12.74 -8.44
C LEU A 51 19.94 13.58 -8.41
N ASN A 52 20.26 14.19 -7.27
CA ASN A 52 21.43 15.08 -7.16
C ASN A 52 22.79 14.46 -7.61
N PRO A 53 23.10 13.18 -7.33
CA PRO A 53 24.34 12.56 -7.83
C PRO A 53 24.42 12.51 -9.36
N TRP A 54 23.29 12.27 -10.02
CA TRP A 54 23.22 12.27 -11.49
C TRP A 54 23.50 13.65 -12.05
N VAL A 55 22.93 14.71 -11.47
CA VAL A 55 23.23 16.10 -11.83
C VAL A 55 24.71 16.39 -11.62
N ASN A 56 25.30 15.96 -10.51
CA ASN A 56 26.71 16.19 -10.22
C ASN A 56 27.64 15.45 -11.20
N ARG A 57 27.29 14.23 -11.64
CA ARG A 57 28.05 13.50 -12.67
C ARG A 57 27.95 14.18 -14.03
N LEU A 58 26.73 14.56 -14.45
CA LEU A 58 26.53 15.23 -15.72
C LEU A 58 27.15 16.63 -15.75
N ARG A 59 27.25 17.30 -14.61
CA ARG A 59 27.88 18.63 -14.51
C ARG A 59 29.33 18.60 -15.01
N ALA A 60 30.04 17.49 -14.76
CA ALA A 60 31.41 17.32 -15.25
C ALA A 60 31.48 17.25 -16.78
N LEU A 61 30.40 16.76 -17.44
CA LEU A 61 30.33 16.65 -18.92
C LEU A 61 29.76 17.90 -19.57
N THR A 62 28.84 18.60 -18.89
CA THR A 62 28.06 19.72 -19.47
C THR A 62 28.62 21.11 -19.13
N GLY A 63 29.70 21.16 -18.31
CA GLY A 63 30.33 22.42 -17.90
C GLY A 63 29.51 23.32 -16.98
N GLY A 64 28.26 22.94 -16.62
CA GLY A 64 27.41 23.77 -15.77
C GLY A 64 26.26 23.03 -15.10
N ARG A 65 25.89 23.49 -13.88
CA ARG A 65 24.79 22.86 -13.11
C ARG A 65 23.43 23.03 -13.80
N LYS A 66 23.17 24.18 -14.43
CA LYS A 66 21.91 24.47 -15.14
C LYS A 66 21.71 23.49 -16.30
N ALA A 67 22.73 23.28 -17.13
CA ALA A 67 22.67 22.34 -18.25
C ALA A 67 22.52 20.90 -17.78
N ALA A 68 23.28 20.48 -16.77
CA ALA A 68 23.16 19.16 -16.17
C ALA A 68 21.76 18.90 -15.58
N THR A 69 21.19 19.88 -14.86
CA THR A 69 19.82 19.77 -14.34
C THR A 69 18.81 19.69 -15.48
N GLY A 70 18.96 20.52 -16.52
CA GLY A 70 18.09 20.47 -17.70
C GLY A 70 18.08 19.09 -18.37
N LEU A 71 19.24 18.45 -18.54
CA LEU A 71 19.33 17.10 -19.08
C LEU A 71 18.69 16.04 -18.19
N VAL A 72 18.91 16.09 -16.87
CA VAL A 72 18.29 15.15 -15.93
C VAL A 72 16.77 15.31 -15.93
N VAL A 73 16.26 16.54 -15.91
CA VAL A 73 14.83 16.84 -15.96
C VAL A 73 14.23 16.41 -17.31
N LEU A 74 14.90 16.71 -18.41
CA LEU A 74 14.46 16.28 -19.74
C LEU A 74 14.41 14.76 -19.85
N SER A 75 15.44 14.04 -19.35
CA SER A 75 15.43 12.57 -19.34
C SER A 75 14.28 12.03 -18.49
N LEU A 76 14.00 12.61 -17.32
CA LEU A 76 12.88 12.23 -16.46
C LEU A 76 11.54 12.44 -17.14
N VAL A 77 11.33 13.63 -17.75
CA VAL A 77 10.10 13.94 -18.50
C VAL A 77 9.95 12.97 -19.68
N THR A 78 11.03 12.70 -20.41
CA THR A 78 10.99 11.76 -21.54
C THR A 78 10.62 10.36 -21.08
N VAL A 79 11.21 9.87 -19.99
CA VAL A 79 10.86 8.55 -19.42
C VAL A 79 9.39 8.51 -18.99
N ILE A 80 8.91 9.53 -18.27
CA ILE A 80 7.49 9.63 -17.85
C ILE A 80 6.56 9.67 -19.06
N ALA A 81 6.89 10.48 -20.09
CA ALA A 81 6.10 10.61 -21.31
C ALA A 81 6.05 9.29 -22.10
N LEU A 82 7.20 8.64 -22.29
CA LEU A 82 7.31 7.34 -22.98
C LEU A 82 6.55 6.24 -22.20
N THR A 83 6.71 6.20 -20.87
CA THR A 83 5.97 5.25 -20.03
C THR A 83 4.48 5.51 -20.10
N GLY A 84 4.04 6.77 -19.97
CA GLY A 84 2.65 7.16 -20.11
C GLY A 84 2.05 6.82 -21.47
N TRP A 85 2.79 7.07 -22.55
CA TRP A 85 2.37 6.71 -23.91
C TRP A 85 2.29 5.19 -24.11
N ALA A 86 3.32 4.46 -23.67
CA ALA A 86 3.36 3.00 -23.73
C ALA A 86 2.26 2.33 -22.90
N PHE A 87 1.81 3.01 -21.82
CA PHE A 87 0.75 2.54 -20.94
C PHE A 87 -0.64 2.89 -21.47
N PHE A 88 -0.83 4.08 -22.03
CA PHE A 88 -2.14 4.60 -22.39
C PHE A 88 -2.81 3.78 -23.52
N ASN A 89 -2.07 3.44 -24.58
CA ASN A 89 -2.63 2.73 -25.72
C ASN A 89 -3.03 1.29 -25.39
N PRO A 90 -2.16 0.44 -24.82
CA PRO A 90 -2.54 -0.92 -24.42
C PRO A 90 -3.60 -0.94 -23.30
N LEU A 91 -3.57 0.01 -22.36
CA LEU A 91 -4.57 0.10 -21.29
C LEU A 91 -5.96 0.38 -21.87
N LYS A 92 -6.07 1.31 -22.84
CA LYS A 92 -7.33 1.60 -23.52
C LYS A 92 -7.89 0.36 -24.22
N GLU A 93 -7.05 -0.39 -24.91
CA GLU A 93 -7.43 -1.62 -25.59
C GLU A 93 -7.83 -2.73 -24.62
N SER A 94 -7.04 -2.94 -23.56
CA SER A 94 -7.33 -3.93 -22.51
C SER A 94 -8.62 -3.59 -21.74
N VAL A 95 -8.88 -2.33 -21.42
CA VAL A 95 -10.12 -1.89 -20.77
C VAL A 95 -11.32 -2.04 -21.70
N SER A 96 -11.18 -1.72 -23.00
CA SER A 96 -12.24 -1.94 -23.99
C SER A 96 -12.57 -3.42 -24.11
N ASN A 97 -11.58 -4.28 -24.28
CA ASN A 97 -11.75 -5.72 -24.35
C ASN A 97 -12.39 -6.27 -23.07
N LEU A 98 -11.97 -5.80 -21.89
CA LEU A 98 -12.55 -6.21 -20.63
C LEU A 98 -14.02 -5.80 -20.51
N SER A 99 -14.38 -4.59 -20.95
CA SER A 99 -15.76 -4.09 -20.91
C SER A 99 -16.70 -4.86 -21.82
N GLU A 100 -16.21 -5.35 -22.95
CA GLU A 100 -16.99 -6.19 -23.88
C GLU A 100 -17.15 -7.63 -23.37
N VAL A 101 -16.13 -8.14 -22.71
CA VAL A 101 -16.05 -9.54 -22.31
C VAL A 101 -16.66 -9.77 -20.91
N LEU A 102 -16.63 -8.77 -20.03
CA LEU A 102 -17.17 -8.85 -18.66
C LEU A 102 -18.64 -9.30 -18.58
N PRO A 103 -19.58 -8.79 -19.42
CA PRO A 103 -20.97 -9.25 -19.40
C PRO A 103 -21.11 -10.75 -19.70
N GLY A 104 -20.36 -11.25 -20.69
CA GLY A 104 -20.36 -12.67 -21.05
C GLY A 104 -19.77 -13.60 -19.99
N TYR A 105 -18.80 -13.12 -19.21
CA TYR A 105 -18.26 -13.86 -18.06
C TYR A 105 -19.20 -13.89 -16.89
N TRP A 106 -19.86 -12.79 -16.63
CA TRP A 106 -20.89 -12.72 -15.60
C TRP A 106 -21.97 -13.77 -15.85
N GLU A 107 -22.40 -13.93 -17.10
CA GLU A 107 -23.36 -14.96 -17.49
C GLU A 107 -22.81 -16.38 -17.33
N LYS A 108 -21.54 -16.62 -17.67
CA LYS A 108 -20.87 -17.91 -17.51
C LYS A 108 -20.64 -18.29 -16.05
N LEU A 109 -20.31 -17.32 -15.19
CA LEU A 109 -20.15 -17.54 -13.75
C LEU A 109 -21.50 -17.74 -13.02
N GLN A 110 -22.58 -17.13 -13.53
CA GLN A 110 -23.92 -17.33 -12.98
C GLN A 110 -24.45 -18.75 -13.20
N LYS A 111 -24.17 -19.37 -14.37
CA LYS A 111 -24.71 -20.70 -14.70
C LYS A 111 -24.32 -21.80 -13.69
N PRO A 112 -23.07 -21.99 -13.29
CA PRO A 112 -22.70 -22.96 -12.24
C PRO A 112 -23.24 -22.59 -10.87
N LEU A 113 -23.24 -21.30 -10.50
CA LEU A 113 -23.78 -20.84 -9.21
C LEU A 113 -25.28 -21.10 -9.09
N ILE A 114 -26.06 -20.82 -10.15
CA ILE A 114 -27.48 -21.13 -10.22
C ILE A 114 -27.74 -22.65 -10.17
N LYS A 115 -26.84 -23.45 -10.77
CA LYS A 115 -26.93 -24.91 -10.66
C LYS A 115 -26.68 -25.40 -9.23
N MET A 116 -25.66 -24.88 -8.58
CA MET A 116 -25.35 -25.22 -7.17
C MET A 116 -26.48 -24.78 -6.22
N GLU A 117 -27.02 -23.60 -6.42
CA GLU A 117 -28.16 -23.09 -5.65
C GLU A 117 -29.42 -23.97 -5.83
N ARG A 118 -29.72 -24.39 -7.07
CA ARG A 118 -30.84 -25.31 -7.34
C ARG A 118 -30.61 -26.69 -6.70
N HIS A 119 -29.38 -27.18 -6.66
CA HIS A 119 -29.08 -28.43 -5.97
C HIS A 119 -29.20 -28.31 -4.46
N ALA A 120 -28.68 -27.24 -3.88
CA ALA A 120 -28.82 -26.96 -2.45
C ALA A 120 -30.32 -26.86 -2.03
N LYS A 121 -31.12 -26.09 -2.77
CA LYS A 121 -32.56 -25.96 -2.52
C LYS A 121 -33.32 -27.28 -2.67
N ARG A 122 -32.95 -28.12 -3.62
CA ARG A 122 -33.55 -29.47 -3.77
C ARG A 122 -33.21 -30.39 -2.60
N THR A 123 -31.99 -30.29 -2.08
CA THR A 123 -31.56 -31.08 -0.92
C THR A 123 -32.24 -30.61 0.35
N GLU A 124 -32.37 -29.29 0.53
CA GLU A 124 -33.07 -28.68 1.66
C GLU A 124 -34.59 -29.04 1.66
N ASN A 125 -35.25 -28.92 0.51
CA ASN A 125 -36.66 -29.32 0.38
C ASN A 125 -36.89 -30.84 0.61
N ARG A 126 -35.92 -31.70 0.27
CA ARG A 126 -35.99 -33.14 0.56
C ARG A 126 -35.85 -33.39 2.06
N MET A 127 -34.87 -32.76 2.72
CA MET A 127 -34.71 -32.89 4.18
C MET A 127 -35.93 -32.36 4.93
N GLN A 128 -36.53 -31.24 4.50
CA GLN A 128 -37.78 -30.74 5.11
C GLN A 128 -38.96 -31.67 4.89
N ALA A 129 -39.04 -32.27 3.71
CA ALA A 129 -40.11 -33.26 3.44
C ALA A 129 -39.94 -34.54 4.29
N GLU A 130 -38.70 -35.06 4.43
CA GLU A 130 -38.40 -36.21 5.29
C GLU A 130 -38.71 -35.91 6.76
N VAL A 131 -38.27 -34.79 7.29
CA VAL A 131 -38.58 -34.36 8.67
C VAL A 131 -40.08 -34.18 8.90
N THR A 132 -40.78 -33.62 7.92
CA THR A 132 -42.26 -33.46 8.04
C THR A 132 -42.99 -34.80 8.00
N THR A 133 -42.47 -35.77 7.25
CA THR A 133 -43.04 -37.14 7.18
C THR A 133 -42.76 -37.91 8.46
N GLU A 134 -41.57 -37.83 9.03
CA GLU A 134 -41.22 -38.42 10.34
C GLU A 134 -42.09 -37.83 11.48
N ILE A 135 -42.29 -36.49 11.48
CA ILE A 135 -43.15 -35.85 12.50
C ILE A 135 -44.61 -36.23 12.30
N ALA A 136 -45.06 -36.51 11.09
CA ALA A 136 -46.43 -36.95 10.80
C ALA A 136 -46.64 -38.42 11.20
N GLU A 137 -45.62 -39.29 11.00
CA GLU A 137 -45.66 -40.70 11.47
C GLU A 137 -45.63 -40.79 13.00
N ASP A 138 -44.82 -39.99 13.68
CA ASP A 138 -44.74 -39.96 15.16
C ASP A 138 -46.03 -39.45 15.80
N LYS A 139 -46.76 -38.52 15.15
CA LYS A 139 -48.07 -38.06 15.56
C LYS A 139 -49.24 -39.02 15.27
N ALA A 140 -49.01 -39.98 14.36
CA ALA A 140 -50.01 -41.02 14.04
C ALA A 140 -50.00 -42.17 15.04
N VAL A 141 -48.94 -42.32 15.86
CA VAL A 141 -48.80 -43.36 16.88
C VAL A 141 -49.44 -42.97 18.19
N ASP A 142 -49.52 -41.70 18.52
CA ASP A 142 -50.21 -41.17 19.71
C ASP A 142 -51.59 -40.65 19.32
N GLY A 143 -52.57 -41.60 19.23
CA GLY A 143 -53.92 -41.29 18.84
C GLY A 143 -54.77 -40.62 19.93
N GLU A 144 -55.77 -39.98 19.44
CA GLU A 144 -57.06 -39.57 20.04
C GLU A 144 -57.26 -38.13 20.56
N ALA A 145 -58.19 -37.52 19.87
CA ALA A 145 -59.16 -36.51 20.28
C ALA A 145 -58.70 -35.07 20.63
N GLU A 146 -58.96 -34.13 19.77
CA GLU A 146 -60.05 -33.18 19.96
C GLU A 146 -60.08 -32.15 18.81
N GLY A 147 -61.27 -31.87 18.33
CA GLY A 147 -61.55 -30.96 17.24
C GLY A 147 -61.35 -29.50 17.60
N GLY A 148 -60.74 -28.79 16.71
CA GLY A 148 -60.61 -27.35 16.76
C GLY A 148 -60.33 -26.84 15.35
N GLN A 149 -61.36 -26.41 14.63
CA GLN A 149 -61.23 -25.63 13.40
C GLN A 149 -60.51 -24.34 13.69
N SER A 150 -59.31 -24.21 13.21
CA SER A 150 -58.65 -22.91 13.08
C SER A 150 -58.36 -22.69 11.59
N THR A 151 -59.16 -21.84 11.00
CA THR A 151 -58.95 -21.24 9.67
C THR A 151 -57.67 -20.42 9.72
N LEU A 152 -56.56 -20.97 9.19
CA LEU A 152 -55.37 -20.20 8.91
C LEU A 152 -55.44 -19.74 7.45
N GLU A 153 -55.63 -18.44 7.25
CA GLU A 153 -55.37 -17.75 6.01
C GLU A 153 -53.93 -18.11 5.49
N PRO A 154 -53.73 -18.24 4.18
CA PRO A 154 -52.41 -18.45 3.64
C PRO A 154 -51.60 -17.16 3.76
N ASP A 155 -50.80 -17.09 4.82
CA ASP A 155 -49.81 -16.05 4.99
C ASP A 155 -48.83 -16.10 3.83
N GLN A 156 -48.69 -14.96 3.18
CA GLN A 156 -47.82 -14.79 2.01
C GLN A 156 -46.40 -15.20 2.40
N ALA A 157 -45.96 -16.30 1.86
CA ALA A 157 -44.60 -16.79 1.98
C ALA A 157 -43.60 -15.68 1.56
N SER A 158 -43.05 -15.03 2.55
CA SER A 158 -41.92 -14.13 2.40
C SER A 158 -40.80 -14.89 1.72
N ALA A 159 -40.53 -14.57 0.47
CA ALA A 159 -39.41 -15.12 -0.26
C ALA A 159 -38.10 -14.94 0.55
N PRO A 160 -37.26 -15.97 0.68
CA PRO A 160 -36.04 -15.87 1.45
C PRO A 160 -35.11 -14.80 0.90
N LYS A 161 -34.86 -13.77 1.69
CA LYS A 161 -33.95 -12.65 1.37
C LYS A 161 -32.46 -13.05 1.28
N GLU A 162 -32.09 -14.31 1.52
CA GLU A 162 -30.69 -14.71 1.65
C GLU A 162 -29.99 -15.03 0.31
N SER A 163 -30.70 -15.38 -0.75
CA SER A 163 -30.07 -15.63 -2.04
C SER A 163 -29.57 -14.35 -2.76
N ASN A 164 -30.04 -13.18 -2.30
CA ASN A 164 -29.56 -11.90 -2.80
C ASN A 164 -28.22 -11.45 -2.14
N THR A 165 -27.82 -12.05 -1.02
CA THR A 165 -26.70 -11.56 -0.21
C THR A 165 -25.33 -11.79 -0.85
N ILE A 166 -25.13 -12.93 -1.52
CA ILE A 166 -23.86 -13.19 -2.22
C ILE A 166 -23.80 -12.38 -3.51
N ARG A 167 -24.93 -12.22 -4.17
CA ARG A 167 -25.06 -11.49 -5.43
C ARG A 167 -24.93 -9.98 -5.21
N SER A 168 -25.58 -9.45 -4.18
CA SER A 168 -25.42 -8.05 -3.77
C SER A 168 -24.03 -7.78 -3.20
N GLY A 169 -23.44 -8.68 -2.41
CA GLY A 169 -22.11 -8.54 -1.87
C GLY A 169 -21.02 -8.50 -2.95
N LEU A 170 -21.08 -9.36 -3.98
CA LEU A 170 -20.17 -9.34 -5.13
C LEU A 170 -20.39 -8.09 -6.02
N ALA A 171 -21.64 -7.73 -6.27
CA ALA A 171 -21.98 -6.51 -6.99
C ALA A 171 -21.58 -5.26 -6.22
N GLU A 172 -21.79 -5.21 -4.90
CA GLU A 172 -21.34 -4.13 -4.03
C GLU A 172 -19.80 -4.08 -3.95
N MET A 173 -19.12 -5.22 -3.93
CA MET A 173 -17.68 -5.27 -3.95
C MET A 173 -17.11 -4.75 -5.29
N LEU A 174 -17.69 -5.15 -6.42
CA LEU A 174 -17.31 -4.65 -7.74
C LEU A 174 -17.67 -3.18 -7.93
N LEU A 175 -18.86 -2.75 -7.51
CA LEU A 175 -19.28 -1.34 -7.52
C LEU A 175 -18.47 -0.52 -6.52
N GLY A 176 -18.07 -1.11 -5.39
CA GLY A 176 -17.16 -0.51 -4.42
C GLY A 176 -15.75 -0.31 -4.99
N VAL A 177 -15.22 -1.28 -5.71
CA VAL A 177 -13.94 -1.15 -6.43
C VAL A 177 -14.05 -0.07 -7.50
N ILE A 178 -15.09 -0.10 -8.35
CA ILE A 178 -15.32 0.91 -9.41
C ILE A 178 -15.61 2.29 -8.78
N GLY A 179 -16.42 2.37 -7.72
CA GLY A 179 -16.71 3.61 -7.03
C GLY A 179 -15.51 4.21 -6.28
N ASN A 180 -14.60 3.37 -5.79
CA ASN A 180 -13.33 3.84 -5.22
C ASN A 180 -12.35 4.29 -6.32
N PHE A 181 -12.36 3.65 -7.51
CA PHE A 181 -11.63 4.16 -8.68
C PHE A 181 -12.13 5.55 -9.11
N THR A 182 -13.43 5.79 -9.12
CA THR A 182 -13.99 7.11 -9.42
C THR A 182 -13.67 8.14 -8.34
N LYS A 183 -13.67 7.77 -7.05
CA LYS A 183 -13.21 8.66 -5.97
C LYS A 183 -11.72 8.99 -6.08
N VAL A 184 -10.89 8.03 -6.47
CA VAL A 184 -9.47 8.27 -6.77
C VAL A 184 -9.31 9.19 -7.99
N ALA A 185 -10.15 9.04 -9.01
CA ALA A 185 -10.16 9.94 -10.18
C ALA A 185 -10.66 11.35 -9.85
N PHE A 186 -11.63 11.51 -8.93
CA PHE A 186 -12.09 12.85 -8.47
C PHE A 186 -11.04 13.57 -7.61
N ASN A 187 -10.15 12.84 -6.93
CA ASN A 187 -8.95 13.41 -6.32
C ASN A 187 -7.84 13.72 -7.34
N GLY A 188 -8.08 13.45 -8.63
CA GLY A 188 -7.10 13.67 -9.72
C GLY A 188 -6.63 15.12 -9.84
N ALA A 189 -7.50 16.10 -9.58
CA ALA A 189 -7.10 17.50 -9.58
C ALA A 189 -6.11 17.80 -8.45
N GLN A 190 -6.35 17.28 -7.24
CA GLN A 190 -5.43 17.42 -6.11
C GLN A 190 -4.11 16.68 -6.39
N MET A 191 -4.19 15.49 -6.95
CA MET A 191 -3.02 14.70 -7.35
C MET A 191 -2.19 15.43 -8.42
N LEU A 192 -2.85 16.06 -9.40
CA LEU A 192 -2.18 16.87 -10.43
C LEU A 192 -1.44 18.07 -9.79
N VAL A 193 -2.07 18.78 -8.86
CA VAL A 193 -1.44 19.90 -8.13
C VAL A 193 -0.20 19.42 -7.37
N VAL A 194 -0.28 18.29 -6.67
CA VAL A 194 0.86 17.69 -5.97
C VAL A 194 1.98 17.34 -6.95
N LEU A 195 1.67 16.65 -8.06
CA LEU A 195 2.66 16.26 -9.07
C LEU A 195 3.34 17.48 -9.72
N VAL A 196 2.57 18.48 -10.10
CA VAL A 196 3.11 19.73 -10.68
C VAL A 196 3.99 20.46 -9.67
N THR A 197 3.55 20.55 -8.41
CA THR A 197 4.31 21.20 -7.34
C THR A 197 5.61 20.45 -7.07
N VAL A 198 5.56 19.10 -6.99
CA VAL A 198 6.74 18.25 -6.81
C VAL A 198 7.69 18.41 -7.99
N PHE A 199 7.19 18.38 -9.23
CA PHE A 199 8.01 18.53 -10.43
C PHE A 199 8.79 19.85 -10.41
N PHE A 200 8.11 21.00 -10.27
CA PHE A 200 8.80 22.30 -10.21
C PHE A 200 9.69 22.41 -8.97
N GLY A 201 9.24 21.90 -7.81
CA GLY A 201 10.04 21.86 -6.60
C GLY A 201 11.37 21.12 -6.81
N VAL A 202 11.33 19.94 -7.44
CA VAL A 202 12.54 19.15 -7.80
C VAL A 202 13.43 19.92 -8.74
N VAL A 203 12.86 20.54 -9.80
CA VAL A 203 13.64 21.34 -10.75
C VAL A 203 14.37 22.48 -10.04
N PHE A 204 13.66 23.28 -9.23
CA PHE A 204 14.26 24.40 -8.49
C PHE A 204 15.30 23.93 -7.47
N MET A 205 15.02 22.86 -6.76
CA MET A 205 15.96 22.32 -5.78
C MET A 205 17.22 21.73 -6.44
N LEU A 206 17.09 21.09 -7.59
CA LEU A 206 18.26 20.60 -8.36
C LEU A 206 19.07 21.76 -8.93
N LEU A 207 18.42 22.87 -9.35
CA LEU A 207 19.13 24.06 -9.84
C LEU A 207 19.93 24.74 -8.72
N ASN A 208 19.31 24.95 -7.55
CA ASN A 208 19.94 25.63 -6.43
C ASN A 208 19.52 25.04 -5.06
N PRO A 209 20.19 24.01 -4.54
CA PRO A 209 19.84 23.38 -3.25
C PRO A 209 20.28 24.20 -2.03
N ARG A 210 21.22 25.15 -2.20
CA ARG A 210 21.85 25.86 -1.07
C ARG A 210 20.88 26.63 -0.18
N PRO A 211 19.90 27.40 -0.70
CA PRO A 211 18.96 28.17 0.13
C PRO A 211 18.12 27.25 1.04
N ILE A 212 17.63 26.13 0.52
CA ILE A 212 16.77 25.20 1.28
C ILE A 212 17.58 24.52 2.37
N ILE A 213 18.78 24.06 2.05
CA ILE A 213 19.70 23.45 3.03
C ILE A 213 20.07 24.48 4.09
N GLY A 214 20.39 25.72 3.70
CA GLY A 214 20.68 26.83 4.64
C GLY A 214 19.51 27.12 5.57
N TRP A 215 18.30 27.13 5.03
CA TRP A 215 17.09 27.31 5.83
C TRP A 215 16.88 26.18 6.84
N ILE A 216 17.10 24.92 6.45
CA ILE A 216 17.03 23.78 7.38
C ILE A 216 18.05 23.94 8.52
N PHE A 217 19.30 24.37 8.22
CA PHE A 217 20.29 24.60 9.24
C PHE A 217 19.96 25.79 10.14
N SER A 218 19.26 26.81 9.66
CA SER A 218 18.82 27.95 10.49
C SER A 218 17.80 27.57 11.58
N LEU A 219 17.09 26.42 11.40
CA LEU A 219 16.16 25.90 12.40
C LEU A 219 16.87 25.09 13.51
N VAL A 220 18.16 24.77 13.31
CA VAL A 220 18.94 23.98 14.26
C VAL A 220 19.80 24.92 15.10
N PRO A 221 19.78 24.82 16.47
CA PRO A 221 20.66 25.60 17.30
C PRO A 221 22.14 25.34 16.98
N GLU A 222 22.99 26.36 17.02
CA GLU A 222 24.42 26.30 16.63
C GLU A 222 25.19 25.16 17.33
N ARG A 223 24.90 24.88 18.58
CA ARG A 223 25.51 23.78 19.36
C ARG A 223 25.32 22.39 18.71
N HIS A 224 24.31 22.22 17.86
CA HIS A 224 23.96 20.95 17.19
C HIS A 224 24.31 20.94 15.70
N HIS A 225 24.88 22.00 15.13
CA HIS A 225 25.22 22.08 13.71
C HIS A 225 26.12 20.94 13.26
N LYS A 226 27.14 20.54 14.07
CA LYS A 226 28.01 19.41 13.74
C LYS A 226 27.23 18.11 13.57
N GLN A 227 26.29 17.83 14.46
CA GLN A 227 25.43 16.64 14.37
C GLN A 227 24.46 16.73 13.18
N ALA A 228 23.87 17.90 12.95
CA ALA A 228 22.98 18.14 11.81
C ALA A 228 23.71 17.92 10.46
N VAL A 229 24.97 18.33 10.33
CA VAL A 229 25.80 18.06 9.13
C VAL A 229 25.99 16.56 8.93
N ILE A 230 26.28 15.80 9.99
CA ILE A 230 26.45 14.34 9.91
C ILE A 230 25.15 13.67 9.45
N ILE A 231 24.03 14.05 10.09
CA ILE A 231 22.70 13.53 9.72
C ILE A 231 22.38 13.84 8.25
N MET A 232 22.53 15.09 7.84
CA MET A 232 22.27 15.53 6.47
C MET A 232 23.15 14.77 5.46
N HIS A 233 24.43 14.57 5.77
CA HIS A 233 25.33 13.80 4.91
C HIS A 233 24.90 12.34 4.78
N ARG A 234 24.43 11.69 5.86
CA ARG A 234 23.88 10.33 5.83
C ARG A 234 22.59 10.26 5.00
N VAL A 235 21.69 11.22 5.17
CA VAL A 235 20.44 11.32 4.38
C VAL A 235 20.76 11.53 2.88
N CYS A 236 21.69 12.42 2.55
CA CYS A 236 22.15 12.66 1.19
C CYS A 236 22.81 11.44 0.53
N ARG A 237 23.39 10.53 1.32
CA ARG A 237 23.93 9.24 0.84
C ARG A 237 22.83 8.19 0.71
N PHE A 238 21.89 8.16 1.64
CA PHE A 238 20.78 7.21 1.66
C PHE A 238 19.80 7.43 0.50
N ALA A 239 19.36 8.68 0.27
CA ALA A 239 18.30 8.97 -0.70
C ALA A 239 18.60 8.47 -2.13
N PRO A 240 19.82 8.66 -2.71
CA PRO A 240 20.16 8.11 -4.01
C PRO A 240 20.24 6.57 -4.03
N ALA A 241 20.74 5.96 -2.96
CA ALA A 241 20.81 4.52 -2.85
C ALA A 241 19.41 3.91 -2.81
N TRP A 242 18.52 4.48 -2.01
CA TRP A 242 17.11 4.09 -1.94
C TRP A 242 16.40 4.28 -3.29
N GLY A 243 16.49 5.47 -3.89
CA GLY A 243 15.86 5.75 -5.19
C GLY A 243 16.35 4.80 -6.30
N GLY A 244 17.65 4.53 -6.35
CA GLY A 244 18.24 3.58 -7.29
C GLY A 244 17.78 2.14 -7.06
N SER A 245 17.68 1.72 -5.80
CA SER A 245 17.17 0.40 -5.43
C SER A 245 15.69 0.23 -5.77
N THR A 246 14.88 1.25 -5.49
CA THR A 246 13.44 1.25 -5.83
C THR A 246 13.25 1.16 -7.35
N LEU A 247 13.98 1.98 -8.12
CA LEU A 247 13.92 1.93 -9.59
C LEU A 247 14.37 0.57 -10.14
N ALA A 248 15.43 -0.03 -9.58
CA ALA A 248 15.88 -1.36 -9.95
C ALA A 248 14.79 -2.42 -9.65
N GLY A 249 14.12 -2.35 -8.50
CA GLY A 249 12.98 -3.20 -8.15
C GLY A 249 11.84 -3.06 -9.15
N MET A 250 11.41 -1.83 -9.42
CA MET A 250 10.35 -1.52 -10.40
C MET A 250 10.64 -2.13 -11.77
N LEU A 251 11.87 -1.96 -12.27
CA LEU A 251 12.29 -2.51 -13.57
C LEU A 251 12.35 -4.03 -13.54
N THR A 252 12.89 -4.62 -12.47
CA THR A 252 13.04 -6.08 -12.36
C THR A 252 11.68 -6.76 -12.28
N ILE A 253 10.78 -6.28 -11.40
CA ILE A 253 9.44 -6.85 -11.24
C ILE A 253 8.59 -6.61 -12.48
N GLY A 254 8.62 -5.41 -13.03
CA GLY A 254 7.91 -5.09 -14.26
C GLY A 254 8.32 -5.98 -15.43
N LEU A 255 9.64 -6.18 -15.62
CA LEU A 255 10.16 -7.08 -16.65
C LEU A 255 9.82 -8.55 -16.39
N LEU A 256 9.91 -8.98 -15.13
CA LEU A 256 9.59 -10.36 -14.74
C LEU A 256 8.12 -10.69 -15.01
N VAL A 257 7.19 -9.80 -14.61
CA VAL A 257 5.76 -9.96 -14.90
C VAL A 257 5.51 -9.94 -16.41
N PHE A 258 6.11 -8.99 -17.13
CA PHE A 258 6.00 -8.93 -18.58
C PHE A 258 6.40 -10.25 -19.26
N VAL A 259 7.59 -10.76 -18.92
CA VAL A 259 8.13 -12.00 -19.54
C VAL A 259 7.26 -13.21 -19.23
N LEU A 260 6.78 -13.35 -17.99
CA LEU A 260 5.96 -14.48 -17.59
C LEU A 260 4.53 -14.40 -18.12
N MET A 261 3.96 -13.20 -18.26
CA MET A 261 2.60 -13.02 -18.76
C MET A 261 2.52 -13.06 -20.29
N TRP A 262 3.60 -12.76 -21.00
CA TRP A 262 3.61 -12.74 -22.47
C TRP A 262 3.10 -14.05 -23.10
N PRO A 263 3.60 -15.24 -22.78
CA PRO A 263 3.10 -16.48 -23.38
C PRO A 263 1.66 -16.82 -22.94
N LEU A 264 1.19 -16.33 -21.81
CA LEU A 264 -0.13 -16.62 -21.25
C LEU A 264 -1.22 -15.68 -21.78
N LEU A 265 -0.93 -14.39 -21.83
CA LEU A 265 -1.90 -13.34 -22.11
C LEU A 265 -1.65 -12.60 -23.43
N GLY A 266 -0.47 -12.79 -24.05
CA GLY A 266 -0.04 -12.06 -25.24
C GLY A 266 0.74 -10.80 -24.91
N PHE A 267 1.38 -10.23 -25.95
CA PHE A 267 2.36 -9.16 -25.78
C PHE A 267 1.78 -7.89 -25.15
N MET A 268 0.64 -7.41 -25.65
CA MET A 268 0.07 -6.12 -25.20
C MET A 268 -0.46 -6.20 -23.75
N ASP A 269 -1.22 -7.25 -23.43
CA ASP A 269 -1.72 -7.45 -22.06
C ASP A 269 -0.57 -7.64 -21.07
N ALA A 270 0.45 -8.43 -21.46
CA ALA A 270 1.65 -8.64 -20.64
C ALA A 270 2.44 -7.33 -20.42
N LEU A 271 2.56 -6.48 -21.46
CA LEU A 271 3.22 -5.20 -21.36
C LEU A 271 2.53 -4.27 -20.35
N VAL A 272 1.18 -4.18 -20.44
CA VAL A 272 0.37 -3.40 -19.49
C VAL A 272 0.54 -3.92 -18.07
N LEU A 273 0.43 -5.24 -17.88
CA LEU A 273 0.58 -5.86 -16.55
C LEU A 273 1.98 -5.66 -15.97
N GLY A 274 3.02 -5.80 -16.80
CA GLY A 274 4.40 -5.53 -16.40
C GLY A 274 4.62 -4.08 -15.99
N LEU A 275 4.05 -3.12 -16.74
CA LEU A 275 4.12 -1.70 -16.38
C LEU A 275 3.35 -1.40 -15.09
N ILE A 276 2.15 -1.98 -14.91
CA ILE A 276 1.37 -1.85 -13.66
C ILE A 276 2.16 -2.42 -12.48
N ALA A 277 2.63 -3.66 -12.60
CA ALA A 277 3.39 -4.32 -11.54
C ALA A 277 4.65 -3.53 -11.19
N GLY A 278 5.42 -3.09 -12.19
CA GLY A 278 6.61 -2.28 -11.98
C GLY A 278 6.33 -0.93 -11.33
N LEU A 279 5.29 -0.20 -11.74
CA LEU A 279 4.91 1.06 -11.11
C LEU A 279 4.45 0.87 -9.66
N LEU A 280 3.63 -0.14 -9.40
CA LEU A 280 3.14 -0.46 -8.06
C LEU A 280 4.25 -0.94 -7.13
N GLU A 281 5.34 -1.49 -7.67
CA GLU A 281 6.54 -1.91 -6.94
C GLU A 281 7.31 -0.72 -6.32
N SER A 282 6.99 0.52 -6.70
CA SER A 282 7.47 1.70 -5.96
C SER A 282 7.11 1.66 -4.48
N VAL A 283 6.11 0.86 -4.14
CA VAL A 283 5.70 0.51 -2.77
C VAL A 283 5.99 -0.97 -2.53
N PRO A 284 6.90 -1.30 -1.60
CA PRO A 284 7.27 -2.68 -1.32
C PRO A 284 6.03 -3.57 -1.06
N PHE A 285 6.02 -4.77 -1.62
CA PHE A 285 4.95 -5.79 -1.50
C PHE A 285 3.64 -5.49 -2.25
N LEU A 286 3.43 -4.29 -2.80
CA LEU A 286 2.18 -3.95 -3.49
C LEU A 286 2.21 -4.29 -4.99
N GLY A 287 3.38 -4.29 -5.63
CA GLY A 287 3.52 -4.47 -7.07
C GLY A 287 2.82 -5.72 -7.60
N PRO A 288 3.36 -6.92 -7.39
CA PRO A 288 2.75 -8.15 -7.87
C PRO A 288 1.37 -8.41 -7.28
N THR A 289 1.17 -8.11 -5.98
CA THR A 289 -0.10 -8.38 -5.29
C THR A 289 -1.27 -7.66 -5.93
N LEU A 290 -1.15 -6.35 -6.18
CA LEU A 290 -2.24 -5.57 -6.77
C LEU A 290 -2.38 -5.81 -8.28
N SER A 291 -1.28 -6.04 -8.99
CA SER A 291 -1.31 -6.33 -10.43
C SER A 291 -1.85 -7.72 -10.75
N THR A 292 -1.90 -8.64 -9.76
CA THR A 292 -2.53 -9.95 -9.90
C THR A 292 -4.02 -9.83 -10.21
N VAL A 293 -4.72 -8.83 -9.64
CA VAL A 293 -6.17 -8.66 -9.84
C VAL A 293 -6.53 -8.45 -11.31
N PRO A 294 -6.00 -7.42 -12.02
CA PRO A 294 -6.28 -7.25 -13.43
C PRO A 294 -5.76 -8.43 -14.29
N ALA A 295 -4.66 -9.07 -13.91
CA ALA A 295 -4.12 -10.22 -14.61
C ALA A 295 -5.07 -11.42 -14.58
N ILE A 296 -5.65 -11.73 -13.43
CA ILE A 296 -6.64 -12.79 -13.30
C ILE A 296 -7.90 -12.45 -14.09
N LEU A 297 -8.38 -11.20 -14.06
CA LEU A 297 -9.55 -10.78 -14.84
C LEU A 297 -9.33 -10.98 -16.36
N LEU A 298 -8.16 -10.59 -16.88
CA LEU A 298 -7.79 -10.83 -18.28
C LEU A 298 -7.67 -12.33 -18.59
N ALA A 299 -7.11 -13.11 -17.67
CA ALA A 299 -6.97 -14.56 -17.82
C ALA A 299 -8.32 -15.29 -17.84
N LEU A 300 -9.26 -14.88 -17.00
CA LEU A 300 -10.64 -15.35 -17.04
C LEU A 300 -11.25 -15.10 -18.44
N GLY A 301 -10.86 -13.98 -19.09
CA GLY A 301 -11.21 -13.63 -20.46
C GLY A 301 -10.83 -14.67 -21.49
N LYS A 302 -9.70 -15.29 -21.32
CA LYS A 302 -9.20 -16.32 -22.26
C LYS A 302 -9.75 -17.70 -21.98
N GLY A 303 -10.29 -17.94 -20.79
CA GLY A 303 -10.89 -19.22 -20.40
C GLY A 303 -9.89 -20.36 -20.19
N GLY A 304 -10.39 -21.59 -20.07
CA GLY A 304 -9.58 -22.77 -19.84
C GLY A 304 -8.80 -22.74 -18.53
N LEU A 305 -7.57 -23.21 -18.54
CA LEU A 305 -6.65 -23.22 -17.41
C LEU A 305 -5.78 -21.96 -17.31
N THR A 306 -5.98 -20.96 -18.19
CA THR A 306 -5.19 -19.73 -18.21
C THR A 306 -5.19 -19.00 -16.86
N PRO A 307 -6.32 -18.84 -16.13
CA PRO A 307 -6.32 -18.18 -14.81
C PRO A 307 -5.45 -18.90 -13.78
N LEU A 308 -5.42 -20.24 -13.84
CA LEU A 308 -4.58 -21.04 -12.94
C LEU A 308 -3.10 -20.80 -13.24
N TRP A 309 -2.69 -20.79 -14.50
CA TRP A 309 -1.30 -20.53 -14.88
C TRP A 309 -0.86 -19.11 -14.55
N VAL A 310 -1.74 -18.13 -14.73
CA VAL A 310 -1.47 -16.73 -14.33
C VAL A 310 -1.29 -16.64 -12.83
N LEU A 311 -2.15 -17.27 -12.03
CA LEU A 311 -2.02 -17.29 -10.57
C LEU A 311 -0.71 -17.93 -10.14
N LEU A 312 -0.35 -19.10 -10.70
CA LEU A 312 0.91 -19.78 -10.39
C LEU A 312 2.13 -18.93 -10.78
N ALA A 313 2.06 -18.25 -11.92
CA ALA A 313 3.14 -17.35 -12.34
C ALA A 313 3.31 -16.17 -11.36
N TYR A 314 2.23 -15.55 -10.89
CA TYR A 314 2.31 -14.49 -9.88
C TYR A 314 2.82 -14.99 -8.51
N VAL A 315 2.46 -16.20 -8.10
CA VAL A 315 3.05 -16.85 -6.91
C VAL A 315 4.55 -17.02 -7.11
N GLY A 316 4.97 -17.44 -8.31
CA GLY A 316 6.40 -17.53 -8.67
C GLY A 316 7.11 -16.17 -8.65
N VAL A 317 6.48 -15.11 -9.19
CA VAL A 317 6.99 -13.74 -9.12
C VAL A 317 7.19 -13.31 -7.66
N GLN A 318 6.18 -13.53 -6.81
CA GLN A 318 6.22 -13.17 -5.40
C GLN A 318 7.31 -13.94 -4.65
N ALA A 319 7.49 -15.23 -4.97
CA ALA A 319 8.55 -16.04 -4.39
C ALA A 319 9.94 -15.53 -4.81
N LEU A 320 10.14 -15.17 -6.09
CA LEU A 320 11.38 -14.59 -6.59
C LEU A 320 11.64 -13.21 -5.98
N GLU A 321 10.63 -12.36 -5.87
CA GLU A 321 10.72 -11.06 -5.21
C GLU A 321 11.24 -11.21 -3.78
N ASN A 322 10.56 -12.02 -2.95
CA ASN A 322 10.87 -12.16 -1.53
C ASN A 322 12.23 -12.83 -1.28
N ASN A 323 12.61 -13.82 -2.09
CA ASN A 323 13.80 -14.64 -1.83
C ASN A 323 15.04 -14.18 -2.60
N VAL A 324 14.89 -13.45 -3.71
CA VAL A 324 16.01 -13.04 -4.56
C VAL A 324 16.07 -11.53 -4.73
N VAL A 325 15.01 -10.89 -5.20
CA VAL A 325 15.03 -9.48 -5.57
C VAL A 325 15.20 -8.59 -4.34
N LEU A 326 14.36 -8.80 -3.31
CA LEU A 326 14.44 -8.04 -2.05
C LEU A 326 15.80 -8.17 -1.36
N PRO A 327 16.38 -9.37 -1.14
CA PRO A 327 17.71 -9.48 -0.54
C PRO A 327 18.80 -8.78 -1.35
N LEU A 328 18.78 -8.88 -2.69
CA LEU A 328 19.76 -8.21 -3.55
C LEU A 328 19.66 -6.67 -3.48
N ILE A 329 18.44 -6.15 -3.41
CA ILE A 329 18.17 -4.72 -3.28
C ILE A 329 18.55 -4.23 -1.88
N MET A 330 18.16 -4.97 -0.84
CA MET A 330 18.42 -4.60 0.57
C MET A 330 19.87 -4.79 0.99
N ALA A 331 20.66 -5.62 0.30
CA ALA A 331 22.09 -5.78 0.58
C ALA A 331 22.87 -4.46 0.51
N ARG A 332 22.38 -3.48 -0.24
CA ARG A 332 22.97 -2.14 -0.41
C ARG A 332 22.27 -1.05 0.40
N GLY A 333 21.17 -1.38 1.10
CA GLY A 333 20.35 -0.43 1.83
C GLY A 333 20.42 -0.58 3.37
N MET A 334 19.64 0.21 4.08
CA MET A 334 19.48 0.08 5.53
C MET A 334 18.59 -1.13 5.84
N LYS A 335 18.96 -1.86 6.91
CA LYS A 335 18.13 -2.94 7.46
C LYS A 335 16.92 -2.31 8.17
N LEU A 336 15.81 -2.13 7.44
CA LEU A 336 14.56 -1.67 8.02
C LEU A 336 13.74 -2.87 8.47
N HIS A 337 13.16 -2.80 9.67
CA HIS A 337 12.27 -3.84 10.15
C HIS A 337 10.95 -3.79 9.37
N ALA A 338 10.52 -4.91 8.80
CA ALA A 338 9.31 -4.98 7.96
C ALA A 338 8.07 -4.41 8.66
N VAL A 339 7.89 -4.72 9.96
CA VAL A 339 6.78 -4.18 10.77
C VAL A 339 6.81 -2.65 10.81
N ALA A 340 8.00 -2.03 11.01
CA ALA A 340 8.11 -0.57 11.04
C ALA A 340 7.70 0.06 9.68
N VAL A 341 8.07 -0.59 8.58
CA VAL A 341 7.67 -0.15 7.23
C VAL A 341 6.16 -0.26 7.03
N ILE A 342 5.54 -1.39 7.41
CA ILE A 342 4.08 -1.59 7.29
C ILE A 342 3.31 -0.54 8.12
N PHE A 343 3.69 -0.35 9.39
CA PHE A 343 3.04 0.67 10.24
C PHE A 343 3.24 2.08 9.69
N SER A 344 4.43 2.39 9.17
CA SER A 344 4.68 3.69 8.56
C SER A 344 3.85 3.89 7.28
N MET A 345 3.62 2.83 6.48
CA MET A 345 2.72 2.88 5.32
C MET A 345 1.30 3.23 5.75
N LEU A 346 0.76 2.55 6.76
CA LEU A 346 -0.57 2.84 7.30
C LEU A 346 -0.68 4.27 7.82
N LEU A 347 0.34 4.73 8.56
CA LEU A 347 0.41 6.09 9.08
C LEU A 347 0.47 7.13 7.94
N CYS A 348 1.32 6.89 6.94
CA CYS A 348 1.47 7.79 5.80
C CYS A 348 0.22 7.82 4.90
N VAL A 349 -0.46 6.67 4.72
CA VAL A 349 -1.76 6.65 4.01
C VAL A 349 -2.80 7.45 4.76
N SER A 350 -2.88 7.29 6.08
CA SER A 350 -3.82 8.03 6.92
C SER A 350 -3.55 9.55 6.91
N ALA A 351 -2.27 9.94 6.92
CA ALA A 351 -1.86 11.35 7.00
C ALA A 351 -1.88 12.06 5.63
N PHE A 352 -1.50 11.38 4.56
CA PHE A 352 -1.20 11.96 3.24
C PHE A 352 -1.97 11.32 2.08
N GLY A 353 -2.86 10.37 2.38
CA GLY A 353 -3.55 9.59 1.35
C GLY A 353 -2.64 8.60 0.62
N VAL A 354 -3.11 8.07 -0.51
CA VAL A 354 -2.42 6.99 -1.26
C VAL A 354 -0.99 7.36 -1.64
N LEU A 355 -0.74 8.62 -2.04
CA LEU A 355 0.63 9.08 -2.37
C LEU A 355 1.58 9.06 -1.17
N GLY A 356 1.06 9.08 0.06
CA GLY A 356 1.88 8.99 1.28
C GLY A 356 2.66 7.69 1.39
N VAL A 357 2.17 6.61 0.76
CA VAL A 357 2.86 5.30 0.79
C VAL A 357 4.26 5.40 0.17
N LEU A 358 4.44 6.24 -0.86
CA LEU A 358 5.72 6.43 -1.54
C LEU A 358 6.83 6.95 -0.62
N ILE A 359 6.45 7.74 0.40
CA ILE A 359 7.42 8.31 1.34
C ILE A 359 7.60 7.47 2.60
N ALA A 360 6.76 6.45 2.83
CA ALA A 360 6.75 5.70 4.08
C ALA A 360 8.10 5.05 4.39
N ALA A 361 8.64 4.27 3.46
CA ALA A 361 9.92 3.59 3.64
C ALA A 361 11.11 4.57 3.83
N PRO A 362 11.29 5.59 2.96
CA PRO A 362 12.36 6.57 3.20
C PRO A 362 12.16 7.40 4.46
N LEU A 363 10.94 7.67 4.88
CA LEU A 363 10.66 8.39 6.12
C LEU A 363 11.14 7.60 7.34
N VAL A 364 10.84 6.31 7.41
CA VAL A 364 11.36 5.42 8.48
C VAL A 364 12.87 5.40 8.49
N ALA A 365 13.50 5.31 7.32
CA ALA A 365 14.96 5.32 7.22
C ALA A 365 15.57 6.64 7.72
N ILE A 366 14.99 7.78 7.35
CA ILE A 366 15.44 9.10 7.83
C ILE A 366 15.26 9.23 9.33
N ILE A 367 14.11 8.82 9.86
CA ILE A 367 13.84 8.81 11.32
C ILE A 367 14.86 7.91 12.02
N SER A 368 15.17 6.73 11.49
CA SER A 368 16.16 5.81 12.04
C SER A 368 17.57 6.43 12.05
N ILE A 369 17.97 7.13 10.97
CA ILE A 369 19.24 7.87 10.91
C ILE A 369 19.31 8.95 12.01
N ILE A 370 18.23 9.72 12.16
CA ILE A 370 18.13 10.79 13.18
C ILE A 370 18.21 10.19 14.58
N HIS A 371 17.44 9.13 14.85
CA HIS A 371 17.44 8.43 16.13
C HIS A 371 18.83 7.88 16.48
N GLU A 372 19.50 7.25 15.53
CA GLU A 372 20.84 6.70 15.73
C GLU A 372 21.86 7.80 16.10
N GLU A 373 21.84 8.94 15.39
CA GLU A 373 22.82 10.01 15.62
C GLU A 373 22.50 10.85 16.88
N LEU A 374 21.23 11.14 17.15
CA LEU A 374 20.84 12.03 18.25
C LEU A 374 20.67 11.28 19.58
N TYR A 375 20.18 10.05 19.54
CA TYR A 375 19.85 9.29 20.75
C TYR A 375 20.86 8.19 21.02
N ARG A 376 20.99 7.20 20.12
CA ARG A 376 21.75 5.99 20.35
C ARG A 376 23.23 6.28 20.63
N LYS A 377 23.89 7.03 19.76
CA LYS A 377 25.32 7.38 19.93
C LYS A 377 25.59 8.25 21.16
N LYS A 378 24.61 9.02 21.61
CA LYS A 378 24.77 9.92 22.75
C LYS A 378 24.46 9.27 24.09
N PHE A 379 23.39 8.48 24.17
CA PHE A 379 22.87 7.90 25.40
C PHE A 379 23.24 6.42 25.60
N LEU A 380 23.56 5.71 24.50
CA LEU A 380 23.88 4.30 24.49
C LEU A 380 25.21 4.01 23.74
N PRO A 381 26.31 4.72 23.99
CA PRO A 381 27.52 4.60 23.19
C PRO A 381 28.20 3.24 23.31
N ALA A 382 28.00 2.54 24.43
CA ALA A 382 28.59 1.22 24.71
C ALA A 382 27.68 0.04 24.32
N VAL A 383 26.43 0.30 23.91
CA VAL A 383 25.45 -0.75 23.59
C VAL A 383 25.52 -1.09 22.11
N SER A 384 25.96 -2.29 21.79
CA SER A 384 26.01 -2.83 20.43
C SER A 384 24.64 -3.37 19.97
N ASP A 385 24.49 -3.65 18.67
CA ASP A 385 23.30 -4.32 18.16
C ASP A 385 23.13 -5.72 18.74
N ALA A 386 24.26 -6.42 19.02
CA ALA A 386 24.25 -7.72 19.64
C ALA A 386 23.72 -7.68 21.09
N ASP A 387 24.06 -6.63 21.84
CA ASP A 387 23.55 -6.44 23.22
C ASP A 387 22.04 -6.22 23.23
N LEU A 388 21.54 -5.44 22.26
CA LEU A 388 20.09 -5.22 22.12
C LEU A 388 19.36 -6.51 21.71
N ASP A 389 19.95 -7.31 20.83
CA ASP A 389 19.42 -8.62 20.43
C ASP A 389 19.41 -9.59 21.61
N GLU A 390 20.46 -9.61 22.45
CA GLU A 390 20.50 -10.40 23.66
C GLU A 390 19.41 -9.99 24.68
N LEU A 391 19.18 -8.68 24.84
CA LEU A 391 18.08 -8.18 25.67
C LEU A 391 16.72 -8.62 25.14
N ALA A 392 16.52 -8.54 23.81
CA ALA A 392 15.29 -9.00 23.17
C ALA A 392 15.07 -10.50 23.39
N ARG A 393 16.10 -11.33 23.23
CA ARG A 393 16.04 -12.79 23.49
C ARG A 393 15.71 -13.08 24.96
N LYS A 394 16.30 -12.36 25.91
CA LYS A 394 15.97 -12.50 27.33
C LYS A 394 14.49 -12.19 27.61
N VAL A 395 13.92 -11.16 26.98
CA VAL A 395 12.50 -10.82 27.13
C VAL A 395 11.60 -11.86 26.48
N LEU A 396 12.00 -12.42 25.34
CA LEU A 396 11.25 -13.45 24.60
C LEU A 396 11.48 -14.86 25.16
N HIS A 397 12.31 -15.04 26.17
CA HIS A 397 12.71 -16.34 26.76
C HIS A 397 13.31 -17.32 25.73
N GLU A 398 13.93 -16.79 24.65
CA GLU A 398 14.63 -17.57 23.65
C GLU A 398 15.99 -18.05 24.17
N LYS A 399 16.32 -19.35 23.99
CA LYS A 399 17.64 -19.88 24.36
C LYS A 399 18.74 -19.24 23.51
N SER A 400 19.86 -18.92 24.13
CA SER A 400 21.05 -18.44 23.42
C SER A 400 21.54 -19.49 22.44
N LEU A 401 21.76 -19.11 21.17
CA LEU A 401 22.39 -19.96 20.16
C LEU A 401 23.90 -20.18 20.36
N ALA A 402 24.47 -19.64 21.44
CA ALA A 402 25.91 -19.70 21.73
C ALA A 402 26.30 -20.89 22.65
N SER A 403 25.47 -21.92 22.75
CA SER A 403 25.75 -23.08 23.60
C SER A 403 25.72 -24.45 22.85
N ASP A 404 26.06 -24.44 21.54
CA ASP A 404 26.38 -25.65 20.79
C ASP A 404 27.74 -25.54 20.09
#